data_838db309d13b67b6fa2208431779d245
#
_entry.id   838db309d13b67b6fa2208431779d245
#
_cell.length_a   1.000
_cell.length_b   1.000
_cell.length_c   1.000
_cell.angle_alpha   90.00
_cell.angle_beta   90.00
_cell.angle_gamma   90.00
#
_symmetry.space_group_name_H-M   'P 1'
#
loop_
_entity.id
_entity.type
_entity.pdbx_description
1 polymer ?
#
loop_
_entity_poly.entity_id
_entity_poly.type
_entity_poly.pdbx_seq_one_letter_code
_entity_poly.pdbx_strand_id
1 'polypeptide(L)'
;MPELDVNEVTTLLEQPAQRRLPFAFARRHGVILLERGGELRLGLREGAALTAVQEAQRVVGMRLPMQWLAQADFDQALGAAYQHDSSAAMLMVEGLGNDLDLASLADQIQETEDLLEQEDDAPIIRLINAILGEAIAENASDIHIETFEKRLVIRFRVDGILREVVQPKRELAALLVSRIKVMAKLDIAEKRIPQDGRISLRVGGREVDIRVSTLPSANGERVVLRLLDKQAGRLTLRHLGMNEQDRDHLERAVKKPHGIILVTGPTGSGKTTTLYAALTTLNDRTRNILTVEDPIEYHLEGIGQTQVNTKVDMTFARGLRAILRQDPDVVMVGEIRDQETADMAVQASLTGHLVLSTLHTNSAIGAVTRLVDMGVEPFLISSSLLGVLAQRLVRVLCNDCKRAYVADAAECELLGASLAEAPTLYHAEGCEQCRGLGYRGRTGIYELVLFDDALRTMVHTRASEQDMLRHARVLGPSIREDGLRKVREGVTTIEEVLRVTREE
;
A
#
# COMPACT_ATOMS: atom_id res chain seq x y z
N MET A 1 36.68 -20.58 -12.03
CA MET A 1 35.96 -19.32 -12.03
C MET A 1 35.33 -19.18 -10.66
N PRO A 2 35.67 -18.18 -9.86
CA PRO A 2 35.08 -18.02 -8.53
C PRO A 2 33.65 -17.48 -8.66
N GLU A 3 32.75 -18.12 -7.93
CA GLU A 3 31.35 -17.70 -7.75
C GLU A 3 31.29 -16.31 -7.11
N LEU A 4 30.40 -15.49 -7.64
CA LEU A 4 30.15 -14.12 -7.17
C LEU A 4 29.35 -14.15 -5.85
N ASP A 5 29.97 -13.69 -4.78
CA ASP A 5 29.32 -13.50 -3.48
C ASP A 5 28.42 -12.25 -3.53
N VAL A 6 27.11 -12.45 -3.39
CA VAL A 6 26.03 -11.44 -3.57
C VAL A 6 26.05 -10.35 -2.48
N ASN A 7 26.84 -10.52 -1.41
CA ASN A 7 26.90 -9.60 -0.27
C ASN A 7 27.88 -8.42 -0.41
N GLU A 8 28.68 -8.34 -1.48
CA GLU A 8 29.64 -7.25 -1.68
C GLU A 8 29.11 -6.03 -2.47
N VAL A 9 27.83 -6.02 -2.86
CA VAL A 9 27.25 -4.91 -3.67
C VAL A 9 26.66 -3.78 -2.80
N THR A 10 26.79 -3.82 -1.49
CA THR A 10 26.04 -2.97 -0.56
C THR A 10 26.83 -1.76 -0.03
N THR A 11 27.56 -1.03 -0.86
CA THR A 11 28.13 0.27 -0.43
C THR A 11 28.15 1.26 -1.59
N LEU A 12 26.96 1.72 -2.00
CA LEU A 12 26.78 2.82 -2.97
C LEU A 12 26.07 4.01 -2.30
N LEU A 13 26.53 4.43 -1.14
CA LEU A 13 26.01 5.61 -0.47
C LEU A 13 27.13 6.64 -0.33
N GLU A 14 26.85 7.86 -0.84
CA GLU A 14 27.64 9.07 -0.74
C GLU A 14 28.66 9.34 -1.86
N GLN A 15 28.15 9.64 -3.09
CA GLN A 15 28.94 10.41 -4.05
C GLN A 15 28.12 11.59 -4.61
N PRO A 16 28.77 12.75 -4.86
CA PRO A 16 28.07 13.93 -5.39
C PRO A 16 27.48 13.59 -6.77
N ALA A 17 26.26 14.06 -7.00
CA ALA A 17 25.41 13.80 -8.18
C ALA A 17 26.05 14.07 -9.56
N GLN A 18 27.24 14.63 -9.60
CA GLN A 18 27.93 15.10 -10.81
C GLN A 18 28.70 14.01 -11.60
N ARG A 19 28.73 12.74 -11.18
CA ARG A 19 29.55 11.70 -11.83
C ARG A 19 28.79 10.44 -12.26
N ARG A 20 27.48 10.50 -12.44
CA ARG A 20 26.68 9.32 -12.85
C ARG A 20 26.30 9.38 -14.33
N LEU A 21 26.28 8.20 -14.98
CA LEU A 21 25.74 8.08 -16.33
C LEU A 21 24.19 8.11 -16.27
N PRO A 22 23.49 8.78 -17.19
CA PRO A 22 22.04 8.70 -17.25
C PRO A 22 21.55 7.25 -17.48
N PHE A 23 20.48 6.84 -16.79
CA PHE A 23 19.93 5.48 -16.92
C PHE A 23 19.57 5.12 -18.37
N ALA A 24 18.94 6.06 -19.12
CA ALA A 24 18.60 5.87 -20.52
C ALA A 24 19.83 5.61 -21.38
N PHE A 25 20.94 6.33 -21.12
CA PHE A 25 22.22 6.13 -21.78
C PHE A 25 22.78 4.75 -21.41
N ALA A 26 22.86 4.41 -20.13
CA ALA A 26 23.39 3.14 -19.65
C ALA A 26 22.64 1.94 -20.24
N ARG A 27 21.31 1.98 -20.24
CA ARG A 27 20.44 0.94 -20.79
C ARG A 27 20.55 0.82 -22.32
N ARG A 28 20.47 1.96 -23.04
CA ARG A 28 20.50 1.98 -24.50
C ARG A 28 21.83 1.53 -25.07
N HIS A 29 22.92 1.99 -24.49
CA HIS A 29 24.26 1.78 -25.00
C HIS A 29 25.02 0.63 -24.32
N GLY A 30 24.45 0.01 -23.27
CA GLY A 30 25.06 -1.11 -22.57
C GLY A 30 26.32 -0.74 -21.80
N VAL A 31 26.37 0.47 -21.22
CA VAL A 31 27.52 0.99 -20.46
C VAL A 31 27.07 1.49 -19.10
N ILE A 32 27.62 0.96 -18.01
CA ILE A 32 27.26 1.31 -16.64
C ILE A 32 28.50 1.66 -15.82
N LEU A 33 28.35 2.55 -14.84
CA LEU A 33 29.39 2.84 -13.86
C LEU A 33 29.23 1.90 -12.66
N LEU A 34 30.31 1.16 -12.34
CA LEU A 34 30.39 0.23 -11.22
C LEU A 34 31.40 0.72 -10.21
N GLU A 35 31.11 0.57 -8.93
CA GLU A 35 32.08 0.75 -7.86
C GLU A 35 32.36 -0.62 -7.21
N ARG A 36 33.63 -1.01 -7.14
CA ARG A 36 34.02 -2.27 -6.52
C ARG A 36 35.27 -2.05 -5.67
N GLY A 37 35.11 -2.24 -4.36
CA GLY A 37 36.23 -2.02 -3.43
C GLY A 37 36.79 -0.59 -3.41
N GLY A 38 35.93 0.45 -3.65
CA GLY A 38 36.34 1.85 -3.72
C GLY A 38 36.92 2.28 -5.07
N GLU A 39 37.04 1.38 -6.06
CA GLU A 39 37.46 1.71 -7.42
C GLU A 39 36.28 1.79 -8.38
N LEU A 40 36.24 2.87 -9.16
CA LEU A 40 35.27 3.06 -10.23
C LEU A 40 35.68 2.31 -11.49
N ARG A 41 34.76 1.60 -12.13
CA ARG A 41 34.95 0.85 -13.37
C ARG A 41 33.73 1.05 -14.30
N LEU A 42 33.94 0.87 -15.60
CA LEU A 42 32.87 0.81 -16.58
C LEU A 42 32.48 -0.64 -16.84
N GLY A 43 31.26 -1.02 -16.45
CA GLY A 43 30.64 -2.29 -16.83
C GLY A 43 30.06 -2.17 -18.25
N LEU A 44 30.44 -3.09 -19.14
CA LEU A 44 30.06 -3.11 -20.53
C LEU A 44 29.28 -4.37 -20.85
N ARG A 45 28.12 -4.22 -21.48
CA ARG A 45 27.35 -5.33 -22.03
C ARG A 45 27.93 -5.74 -23.39
N GLU A 46 27.78 -6.99 -23.77
CA GLU A 46 28.13 -7.46 -25.09
C GLU A 46 27.41 -6.63 -26.19
N GLY A 47 28.18 -6.13 -27.16
CA GLY A 47 27.66 -5.23 -28.20
C GLY A 47 27.70 -3.73 -27.84
N ALA A 48 28.25 -3.31 -26.72
CA ALA A 48 28.42 -1.91 -26.37
C ALA A 48 29.38 -1.21 -27.37
N ALA A 49 28.93 -0.09 -27.96
CA ALA A 49 29.71 0.65 -28.95
C ALA A 49 30.86 1.43 -28.31
N LEU A 50 32.03 1.47 -28.97
CA LEU A 50 33.21 2.19 -28.48
C LEU A 50 32.93 3.70 -28.29
N THR A 51 32.08 4.28 -29.14
CA THR A 51 31.63 5.66 -29.03
C THR A 51 30.87 5.93 -27.74
N ALA A 52 30.06 4.98 -27.27
CA ALA A 52 29.34 5.09 -26.01
C ALA A 52 30.28 4.99 -24.79
N VAL A 53 31.34 4.17 -24.89
CA VAL A 53 32.37 4.09 -23.86
C VAL A 53 33.17 5.40 -23.77
N GLN A 54 33.50 6.02 -24.91
CA GLN A 54 34.17 7.31 -24.97
C GLN A 54 33.33 8.42 -24.37
N GLU A 55 32.03 8.44 -24.69
CA GLU A 55 31.09 9.41 -24.12
C GLU A 55 30.91 9.21 -22.60
N ALA A 56 30.81 7.97 -22.14
CA ALA A 56 30.75 7.66 -20.70
C ALA A 56 32.00 8.18 -19.96
N GLN A 57 33.20 7.96 -20.52
CA GLN A 57 34.46 8.47 -19.96
C GLN A 57 34.53 10.00 -19.98
N ARG A 58 33.99 10.62 -21.02
CA ARG A 58 33.87 12.10 -21.13
C ARG A 58 32.96 12.68 -20.03
N VAL A 59 31.79 12.08 -19.82
CA VAL A 59 30.83 12.49 -18.78
C VAL A 59 31.40 12.32 -17.38
N VAL A 60 32.09 11.21 -17.12
CA VAL A 60 32.73 10.92 -15.82
C VAL A 60 33.98 11.76 -15.61
N GLY A 61 34.58 12.30 -16.68
CA GLY A 61 35.78 13.15 -16.63
C GLY A 61 37.12 12.42 -16.39
N MET A 62 37.12 11.07 -16.45
CA MET A 62 38.33 10.24 -16.27
C MET A 62 38.27 8.97 -17.09
N ARG A 63 39.45 8.40 -17.37
CA ARG A 63 39.53 7.07 -17.98
C ARG A 63 39.38 6.01 -16.90
N LEU A 64 38.37 5.17 -17.04
CA LEU A 64 38.08 4.09 -16.11
C LEU A 64 38.41 2.74 -16.70
N PRO A 65 38.87 1.77 -15.88
CA PRO A 65 38.99 0.38 -16.28
C PRO A 65 37.67 -0.18 -16.77
N MET A 66 37.69 -1.03 -17.78
CA MET A 66 36.50 -1.62 -18.39
C MET A 66 36.34 -3.08 -17.95
N GLN A 67 35.12 -3.50 -17.68
CA GLN A 67 34.78 -4.87 -17.33
C GLN A 67 33.57 -5.31 -18.19
N TRP A 68 33.73 -6.41 -18.92
CA TRP A 68 32.62 -7.02 -19.67
C TRP A 68 31.72 -7.80 -18.72
N LEU A 69 30.43 -7.66 -18.92
CA LEU A 69 29.38 -8.32 -18.14
C LEU A 69 28.48 -9.14 -19.08
N ALA A 70 28.07 -10.31 -18.62
CA ALA A 70 27.00 -11.05 -19.28
C ALA A 70 25.70 -10.28 -19.21
N GLN A 71 24.76 -10.54 -20.12
CA GLN A 71 23.48 -9.80 -20.18
C GLN A 71 22.73 -9.80 -18.82
N ALA A 72 22.64 -10.96 -18.17
CA ALA A 72 21.95 -11.08 -16.87
C ALA A 72 22.65 -10.27 -15.76
N ASP A 73 24.00 -10.30 -15.71
CA ASP A 73 24.79 -9.56 -14.73
C ASP A 73 24.70 -8.04 -14.97
N PHE A 74 24.67 -7.63 -16.24
CA PHE A 74 24.48 -6.23 -16.60
C PHE A 74 23.10 -5.71 -16.18
N ASP A 75 22.04 -6.46 -16.43
CA ASP A 75 20.67 -6.09 -16.08
C ASP A 75 20.49 -6.04 -14.54
N GLN A 76 21.11 -6.95 -13.82
CA GLN A 76 21.15 -6.94 -12.36
C GLN A 76 21.92 -5.73 -11.81
N ALA A 77 23.11 -5.45 -12.35
CA ALA A 77 23.91 -4.31 -11.96
C ALA A 77 23.23 -2.98 -12.30
N LEU A 78 22.58 -2.90 -13.46
CA LEU A 78 21.76 -1.75 -13.86
C LEU A 78 20.60 -1.52 -12.87
N GLY A 79 19.89 -2.58 -12.49
CA GLY A 79 18.85 -2.52 -11.47
C GLY A 79 19.38 -2.02 -10.12
N ALA A 80 20.47 -2.61 -9.62
CA ALA A 80 21.05 -2.26 -8.33
C ALA A 80 21.59 -0.81 -8.29
N ALA A 81 22.29 -0.37 -9.35
CA ALA A 81 22.90 0.97 -9.40
C ALA A 81 21.85 2.11 -9.42
N TYR A 82 20.65 1.83 -9.92
CA TYR A 82 19.59 2.84 -10.06
C TYR A 82 18.36 2.59 -9.16
N GLN A 83 18.29 1.49 -8.39
CA GLN A 83 17.19 1.20 -7.47
C GLN A 83 17.15 2.09 -6.22
N HIS A 84 18.28 2.63 -5.78
CA HIS A 84 18.38 3.45 -4.57
C HIS A 84 18.29 4.96 -4.82
N ASP A 85 18.14 5.39 -6.06
CA ASP A 85 18.07 6.80 -6.40
C ASP A 85 16.65 7.19 -6.74
N SER A 86 15.98 7.93 -5.84
CA SER A 86 14.65 8.52 -6.12
C SER A 86 14.68 9.45 -7.33
N SER A 87 15.86 9.99 -7.69
CA SER A 87 16.10 10.71 -8.94
C SER A 87 16.09 9.78 -10.16
N ALA A 88 16.33 8.48 -10.02
CA ALA A 88 16.36 7.56 -11.17
C ALA A 88 14.94 7.25 -11.72
N ALA A 89 13.91 7.32 -10.89
CA ALA A 89 12.53 7.27 -11.37
C ALA A 89 12.18 8.52 -12.22
N MET A 90 12.77 9.68 -11.89
CA MET A 90 12.72 10.91 -12.68
C MET A 90 13.49 10.80 -14.00
N LEU A 91 14.59 10.07 -14.06
CA LEU A 91 15.44 9.90 -15.25
C LEU A 91 14.88 8.93 -16.30
N MET A 92 13.82 8.20 -15.98
CA MET A 92 13.08 7.40 -16.99
C MET A 92 12.15 8.22 -17.85
N VAL A 93 11.92 9.47 -17.50
CA VAL A 93 11.29 10.46 -18.36
C VAL A 93 12.42 11.01 -19.27
N GLU A 94 12.64 10.36 -20.40
CA GLU A 94 13.67 10.75 -21.36
C GLU A 94 13.63 12.26 -21.63
N GLY A 95 14.69 12.94 -21.31
CA GLY A 95 14.96 14.31 -21.75
C GLY A 95 14.86 15.41 -20.69
N LEU A 96 14.66 15.11 -19.43
CA LEU A 96 14.59 16.12 -18.38
C LEU A 96 15.93 16.24 -17.63
N GLY A 97 16.55 17.40 -17.69
CA GLY A 97 17.79 17.71 -16.96
C GLY A 97 17.61 17.67 -15.43
N ASN A 98 18.72 17.55 -14.73
CA ASN A 98 18.89 17.17 -13.32
C ASN A 98 18.24 18.04 -12.24
N ASP A 99 17.41 19.06 -12.56
CA ASP A 99 16.84 20.01 -11.58
C ASP A 99 15.39 20.40 -11.93
N LEU A 100 14.49 19.43 -12.09
CA LEU A 100 13.09 19.77 -12.33
C LEU A 100 12.27 19.67 -11.04
N ASP A 101 12.15 20.82 -10.39
CA ASP A 101 11.11 21.09 -9.41
C ASP A 101 9.73 21.05 -10.11
N LEU A 102 8.77 20.28 -9.57
CA LEU A 102 7.40 20.20 -10.10
C LEU A 102 6.75 21.59 -10.24
N ALA A 103 7.04 22.50 -9.32
CA ALA A 103 6.53 23.85 -9.37
C ALA A 103 7.09 24.61 -10.59
N SER A 104 8.39 24.51 -10.85
CA SER A 104 9.02 25.15 -12.00
C SER A 104 8.54 24.54 -13.34
N LEU A 105 8.28 23.23 -13.38
CA LEU A 105 7.73 22.57 -14.56
C LEU A 105 6.29 23.03 -14.83
N ALA A 106 5.48 23.17 -13.78
CA ALA A 106 4.11 23.65 -13.90
C ALA A 106 4.03 25.08 -14.39
N ASP A 107 5.00 25.93 -14.00
CA ASP A 107 5.08 27.35 -14.42
C ASP A 107 5.61 27.53 -15.84
N GLN A 108 6.44 26.61 -16.34
CA GLN A 108 7.01 26.68 -17.69
C GLN A 108 6.00 26.37 -18.81
N ILE A 109 4.86 25.77 -18.48
CA ILE A 109 3.82 25.49 -19.47
C ILE A 109 3.09 26.80 -19.78
N GLN A 110 3.34 27.35 -20.98
CA GLN A 110 2.72 28.59 -21.44
C GLN A 110 1.27 28.35 -21.91
N GLU A 111 0.42 29.36 -21.74
CA GLU A 111 -0.89 29.43 -22.34
C GLU A 111 -0.74 29.57 -23.86
N THR A 112 -1.16 28.56 -24.63
CA THR A 112 -1.36 28.66 -26.07
C THR A 112 -2.82 28.49 -26.40
N GLU A 113 -3.37 29.37 -27.22
CA GLU A 113 -4.80 29.49 -27.52
C GLU A 113 -5.43 28.25 -28.19
N ASP A 114 -4.66 27.29 -28.65
CA ASP A 114 -5.20 26.08 -29.30
C ASP A 114 -4.31 24.86 -29.07
N LEU A 115 -4.42 24.26 -27.88
CA LEU A 115 -3.63 23.09 -27.48
C LEU A 115 -4.19 21.75 -28.01
N LEU A 116 -5.35 21.78 -28.69
CA LEU A 116 -5.94 20.59 -29.32
C LEU A 116 -5.36 20.33 -30.72
N GLU A 117 -4.69 21.31 -31.34
CA GLU A 117 -4.09 21.20 -32.67
C GLU A 117 -2.56 21.03 -32.68
N GLN A 118 -1.90 21.07 -31.50
CA GLN A 118 -0.45 20.91 -31.44
C GLN A 118 -0.05 19.44 -31.26
N GLU A 119 0.79 18.96 -32.14
CA GLU A 119 1.48 17.65 -32.05
C GLU A 119 2.42 17.52 -30.83
N ASP A 120 2.60 18.56 -30.02
CA ASP A 120 3.48 18.63 -28.86
C ASP A 120 2.71 18.53 -27.51
N ASP A 121 2.12 17.39 -27.24
CA ASP A 121 1.67 16.96 -25.89
C ASP A 121 2.84 16.82 -24.88
N ALA A 122 4.07 17.05 -25.30
CA ALA A 122 5.28 16.80 -24.54
C ALA A 122 5.32 17.46 -23.15
N PRO A 123 4.93 18.74 -22.95
CA PRO A 123 5.00 19.37 -21.63
C PRO A 123 4.01 18.79 -20.62
N ILE A 124 2.75 18.54 -21.04
CA ILE A 124 1.72 17.98 -20.15
C ILE A 124 1.99 16.53 -19.80
N ILE A 125 2.53 15.74 -20.75
CA ILE A 125 2.95 14.37 -20.50
C ILE A 125 4.11 14.34 -19.51
N ARG A 126 5.08 15.26 -19.64
CA ARG A 126 6.19 15.38 -18.69
C ARG A 126 5.71 15.72 -17.28
N LEU A 127 4.77 16.65 -17.13
CA LEU A 127 4.17 16.99 -15.84
C LEU A 127 3.46 15.79 -15.22
N ILE A 128 2.63 15.06 -15.97
CA ILE A 128 1.95 13.85 -15.47
C ILE A 128 2.96 12.80 -15.03
N ASN A 129 3.98 12.53 -15.85
CA ASN A 129 5.01 11.55 -15.55
C ASN A 129 5.83 11.95 -14.32
N ALA A 130 6.16 13.22 -14.16
CA ALA A 130 6.85 13.74 -12.98
C ALA A 130 5.99 13.59 -11.71
N ILE A 131 4.69 13.92 -11.78
CA ILE A 131 3.74 13.71 -10.67
C ILE A 131 3.66 12.23 -10.28
N LEU A 132 3.55 11.33 -11.27
CA LEU A 132 3.49 9.89 -11.02
C LEU A 132 4.80 9.36 -10.45
N GLY A 133 5.93 9.79 -11.00
CA GLY A 133 7.27 9.43 -10.52
C GLY A 133 7.49 9.82 -9.06
N GLU A 134 7.16 11.06 -8.72
CA GLU A 134 7.31 11.56 -7.35
C GLU A 134 6.34 10.86 -6.37
N ALA A 135 5.09 10.63 -6.78
CA ALA A 135 4.12 9.90 -5.95
C ALA A 135 4.59 8.47 -5.65
N ILE A 136 5.19 7.78 -6.64
CA ILE A 136 5.75 6.43 -6.45
C ILE A 136 6.99 6.48 -5.54
N ALA A 137 7.88 7.46 -5.72
CA ALA A 137 9.07 7.64 -4.87
C ALA A 137 8.69 7.91 -3.40
N GLU A 138 7.56 8.60 -3.18
CA GLU A 138 7.03 8.88 -1.85
C GLU A 138 6.18 7.76 -1.26
N ASN A 139 5.95 6.66 -1.99
CA ASN A 139 5.01 5.60 -1.63
C ASN A 139 3.59 6.16 -1.34
N ALA A 140 3.17 7.15 -2.13
CA ALA A 140 1.81 7.68 -2.03
C ALA A 140 0.79 6.59 -2.40
N SER A 141 -0.31 6.50 -1.65
CA SER A 141 -1.41 5.60 -1.98
C SER A 141 -2.34 6.19 -3.04
N ASP A 142 -2.54 7.51 -3.02
CA ASP A 142 -3.45 8.20 -3.93
C ASP A 142 -2.86 9.56 -4.34
N ILE A 143 -3.13 9.96 -5.60
CA ILE A 143 -2.90 11.29 -6.12
C ILE A 143 -4.27 11.93 -6.34
N HIS A 144 -4.50 13.09 -5.77
CA HIS A 144 -5.71 13.88 -5.95
C HIS A 144 -5.40 15.08 -6.83
N ILE A 145 -6.09 15.23 -7.93
CA ILE A 145 -6.04 16.38 -8.84
C ILE A 145 -7.38 17.10 -8.71
N GLU A 146 -7.35 18.28 -8.10
CA GLU A 146 -8.56 18.97 -7.66
C GLU A 146 -8.64 20.36 -8.26
N THR A 147 -9.69 20.57 -9.03
CA THR A 147 -9.96 21.84 -9.70
C THR A 147 -10.87 22.70 -8.87
N PHE A 148 -10.35 23.81 -8.36
CA PHE A 148 -11.11 24.85 -7.66
C PHE A 148 -11.40 26.03 -8.59
N GLU A 149 -12.16 27.02 -8.10
CA GLU A 149 -12.55 28.19 -8.88
C GLU A 149 -11.32 28.95 -9.46
N LYS A 150 -10.30 29.17 -8.63
CA LYS A 150 -9.12 29.99 -8.98
C LYS A 150 -7.81 29.23 -9.01
N ARG A 151 -7.81 27.94 -8.67
CA ARG A 151 -6.56 27.16 -8.56
C ARG A 151 -6.78 25.70 -8.91
N LEU A 152 -5.73 25.08 -9.41
CA LEU A 152 -5.58 23.64 -9.55
C LEU A 152 -4.63 23.17 -8.45
N VAL A 153 -5.02 22.13 -7.70
CA VAL A 153 -4.21 21.62 -6.59
C VAL A 153 -3.96 20.13 -6.80
N ILE A 154 -2.71 19.72 -6.69
CA ILE A 154 -2.31 18.32 -6.71
C ILE A 154 -1.85 17.95 -5.30
N ARG A 155 -2.49 16.92 -4.74
CA ARG A 155 -2.19 16.42 -3.40
C ARG A 155 -1.88 14.95 -3.43
N PHE A 156 -0.90 14.52 -2.65
CA PHE A 156 -0.60 13.11 -2.43
C PHE A 156 -1.14 12.65 -1.08
N ARG A 157 -1.64 11.42 -1.04
CA ARG A 157 -1.93 10.74 0.22
C ARG A 157 -0.76 9.84 0.55
N VAL A 158 0.05 10.25 1.52
CA VAL A 158 1.19 9.49 2.04
C VAL A 158 0.89 9.08 3.47
N ASP A 159 1.02 7.80 3.77
CA ASP A 159 0.73 7.22 5.09
C ASP A 159 -0.64 7.64 5.68
N GLY A 160 -1.66 7.74 4.80
CA GLY A 160 -3.04 8.09 5.16
C GLY A 160 -3.32 9.59 5.23
N ILE A 161 -2.30 10.46 5.16
CA ILE A 161 -2.46 11.92 5.24
C ILE A 161 -2.35 12.53 3.85
N LEU A 162 -3.28 13.45 3.52
CA LEU A 162 -3.23 14.25 2.32
C LEU A 162 -2.32 15.47 2.56
N ARG A 163 -1.35 15.66 1.66
CA ARG A 163 -0.54 16.89 1.61
C ARG A 163 -0.56 17.48 0.21
N GLU A 164 -0.49 18.78 0.13
CA GLU A 164 -0.33 19.50 -1.12
C GLU A 164 1.11 19.37 -1.61
N VAL A 165 1.26 19.11 -2.92
CA VAL A 165 2.56 18.90 -3.55
C VAL A 165 2.86 20.05 -4.52
N VAL A 166 1.92 20.38 -5.40
CA VAL A 166 2.09 21.42 -6.39
C VAL A 166 0.74 22.07 -6.75
N GLN A 167 0.77 23.35 -7.08
CA GLN A 167 -0.36 24.11 -7.62
C GLN A 167 -0.04 24.57 -9.05
N PRO A 168 -0.32 23.76 -10.06
CA PRO A 168 -0.16 24.19 -11.46
C PRO A 168 -1.16 25.31 -11.79
N LYS A 169 -0.93 25.99 -12.90
CA LYS A 169 -1.87 26.98 -13.43
C LYS A 169 -3.26 26.36 -13.63
N ARG A 170 -4.30 27.10 -13.27
CA ARG A 170 -5.71 26.62 -13.32
C ARG A 170 -6.11 26.15 -14.72
N GLU A 171 -5.59 26.81 -15.74
CA GLU A 171 -5.85 26.57 -17.18
C GLU A 171 -5.42 25.17 -17.62
N LEU A 172 -4.43 24.58 -16.95
CA LEU A 172 -3.93 23.24 -17.25
C LEU A 172 -4.89 22.10 -16.79
N ALA A 173 -5.91 22.43 -15.99
CA ALA A 173 -6.79 21.42 -15.40
C ALA A 173 -7.49 20.56 -16.46
N ALA A 174 -8.08 21.18 -17.51
CA ALA A 174 -8.78 20.47 -18.55
C ALA A 174 -7.87 19.55 -19.37
N LEU A 175 -6.65 19.99 -19.64
CA LEU A 175 -5.63 19.24 -20.37
C LEU A 175 -5.14 18.03 -19.56
N LEU A 176 -4.79 18.25 -18.28
CA LEU A 176 -4.39 17.18 -17.37
C LEU A 176 -5.46 16.10 -17.29
N VAL A 177 -6.71 16.49 -17.05
CA VAL A 177 -7.83 15.56 -16.97
C VAL A 177 -8.04 14.80 -18.28
N SER A 178 -8.07 15.50 -19.43
CA SER A 178 -8.22 14.88 -20.74
C SER A 178 -7.12 13.87 -21.00
N ARG A 179 -5.87 14.21 -20.72
CA ARG A 179 -4.73 13.30 -20.93
C ARG A 179 -4.80 12.08 -20.03
N ILE A 180 -5.17 12.23 -18.76
CA ILE A 180 -5.37 11.12 -17.83
C ILE A 180 -6.50 10.21 -18.31
N LYS A 181 -7.61 10.78 -18.84
CA LYS A 181 -8.70 10.00 -19.41
C LYS A 181 -8.24 9.18 -20.62
N VAL A 182 -7.43 9.74 -21.52
CA VAL A 182 -6.81 9.00 -22.62
C VAL A 182 -6.00 7.82 -22.11
N MET A 183 -5.10 8.06 -21.14
CA MET A 183 -4.26 7.02 -20.56
C MET A 183 -5.08 5.92 -19.89
N ALA A 184 -6.21 6.27 -19.27
CA ALA A 184 -7.13 5.35 -18.59
C ALA A 184 -8.17 4.72 -19.53
N LYS A 185 -8.16 5.05 -20.83
CA LYS A 185 -9.15 4.62 -21.84
C LYS A 185 -10.59 5.01 -21.48
N LEU A 186 -10.76 6.22 -20.92
CA LEU A 186 -12.04 6.82 -20.59
C LEU A 186 -12.53 7.75 -21.69
N ASP A 187 -13.83 8.06 -21.69
CA ASP A 187 -14.43 8.99 -22.64
C ASP A 187 -14.06 10.43 -22.30
N ILE A 188 -13.33 11.10 -23.20
CA ILE A 188 -12.85 12.48 -23.02
C ILE A 188 -13.99 13.48 -23.17
N ALA A 189 -14.96 13.18 -24.06
CA ALA A 189 -16.07 14.07 -24.37
C ALA A 189 -17.11 14.11 -23.22
N GLU A 190 -17.26 13.00 -22.49
CA GLU A 190 -18.22 12.92 -21.40
C GLU A 190 -17.60 13.46 -20.08
N LYS A 191 -18.13 14.59 -19.59
CA LYS A 191 -17.65 15.31 -18.40
C LYS A 191 -18.71 15.44 -17.32
N ARG A 192 -19.91 14.87 -17.52
CA ARG A 192 -21.09 15.04 -16.66
C ARG A 192 -21.35 13.89 -15.71
N ILE A 193 -20.74 12.73 -15.97
CA ILE A 193 -20.89 11.52 -15.17
C ILE A 193 -19.53 11.04 -14.66
N PRO A 194 -19.50 10.36 -13.50
CA PRO A 194 -18.29 9.70 -13.02
C PRO A 194 -17.80 8.62 -13.98
N GLN A 195 -16.50 8.46 -14.11
CA GLN A 195 -15.89 7.40 -14.91
C GLN A 195 -14.75 6.76 -14.13
N ASP A 196 -14.62 5.44 -14.25
CA ASP A 196 -13.56 4.64 -13.63
C ASP A 196 -12.77 3.90 -14.71
N GLY A 197 -11.44 3.90 -14.57
CA GLY A 197 -10.52 3.26 -15.51
C GLY A 197 -9.25 2.76 -14.84
N ARG A 198 -8.33 2.24 -15.66
CA ARG A 198 -7.03 1.75 -15.21
C ARG A 198 -5.92 2.20 -16.15
N ILE A 199 -4.77 2.49 -15.56
CA ILE A 199 -3.52 2.76 -16.28
C ILE A 199 -2.50 1.75 -15.75
N SER A 200 -1.85 1.01 -16.65
CA SER A 200 -0.71 0.15 -16.31
C SER A 200 0.55 0.78 -16.87
N LEU A 201 1.49 1.09 -16.00
CA LEU A 201 2.74 1.75 -16.33
C LEU A 201 3.92 0.92 -15.84
N ARG A 202 5.07 1.11 -16.49
CA ARG A 202 6.34 0.62 -15.96
C ARG A 202 7.21 1.81 -15.58
N VAL A 203 7.48 1.95 -14.27
CA VAL A 203 8.31 3.03 -13.73
C VAL A 203 9.49 2.42 -12.97
N GLY A 204 10.71 2.79 -13.32
CA GLY A 204 11.90 2.24 -12.69
C GLY A 204 12.05 0.71 -12.79
N GLY A 205 11.56 0.10 -13.90
CA GLY A 205 11.53 -1.36 -14.06
C GLY A 205 10.41 -2.06 -13.29
N ARG A 206 9.63 -1.33 -12.46
CA ARG A 206 8.48 -1.85 -11.71
C ARG A 206 7.19 -1.63 -12.50
N GLU A 207 6.35 -2.64 -12.55
CA GLU A 207 4.98 -2.48 -13.05
C GLU A 207 4.13 -1.87 -11.94
N VAL A 208 3.49 -0.74 -12.25
CA VAL A 208 2.56 -0.05 -11.37
C VAL A 208 1.20 -0.01 -12.05
N ASP A 209 0.19 -0.53 -11.39
CA ASP A 209 -1.20 -0.38 -11.81
C ASP A 209 -1.82 0.80 -11.07
N ILE A 210 -2.54 1.64 -11.79
CA ILE A 210 -3.18 2.83 -11.25
C ILE A 210 -4.67 2.75 -11.57
N ARG A 211 -5.51 2.80 -10.54
CA ARG A 211 -6.95 3.00 -10.72
C ARG A 211 -7.23 4.49 -10.83
N VAL A 212 -7.98 4.86 -11.84
CA VAL A 212 -8.36 6.24 -12.13
C VAL A 212 -9.85 6.38 -11.88
N SER A 213 -10.24 7.35 -11.07
CA SER A 213 -11.63 7.75 -10.91
C SER A 213 -11.78 9.23 -11.21
N THR A 214 -12.71 9.58 -12.08
CA THR A 214 -13.07 10.96 -12.39
C THR A 214 -14.46 11.28 -11.88
N LEU A 215 -14.62 12.46 -11.30
CA LEU A 215 -15.87 12.92 -10.74
C LEU A 215 -16.16 14.36 -11.20
N PRO A 216 -17.32 14.62 -11.84
CA PRO A 216 -17.75 15.98 -12.13
C PRO A 216 -17.86 16.83 -10.86
N SER A 217 -17.34 18.05 -10.91
CA SER A 217 -17.49 19.04 -9.84
C SER A 217 -17.85 20.41 -10.40
N ALA A 218 -18.21 21.36 -9.54
CA ALA A 218 -18.66 22.70 -9.96
C ALA A 218 -17.64 23.46 -10.82
N ASN A 219 -16.34 23.19 -10.63
CA ASN A 219 -15.27 23.93 -11.30
C ASN A 219 -14.52 23.08 -12.36
N GLY A 220 -15.04 21.94 -12.75
CA GLY A 220 -14.43 20.96 -13.66
C GLY A 220 -14.39 19.57 -13.04
N GLU A 221 -13.69 18.63 -13.66
CA GLU A 221 -13.59 17.28 -13.13
C GLU A 221 -12.49 17.18 -12.06
N ARG A 222 -12.79 16.45 -11.01
CA ARG A 222 -11.82 15.98 -10.03
C ARG A 222 -11.32 14.61 -10.44
N VAL A 223 -10.03 14.34 -10.30
CA VAL A 223 -9.43 13.04 -10.59
C VAL A 223 -8.72 12.51 -9.37
N VAL A 224 -8.91 11.22 -9.10
CA VAL A 224 -8.16 10.48 -8.09
C VAL A 224 -7.47 9.31 -8.78
N LEU A 225 -6.15 9.23 -8.60
CA LEU A 225 -5.32 8.15 -9.10
C LEU A 225 -4.86 7.32 -7.90
N ARG A 226 -5.35 6.08 -7.76
CA ARG A 226 -4.91 5.16 -6.71
C ARG A 226 -3.79 4.28 -7.23
N LEU A 227 -2.64 4.37 -6.59
CA LEU A 227 -1.45 3.58 -6.90
C LEU A 227 -1.57 2.21 -6.25
N LEU A 228 -1.47 1.14 -7.04
CA LEU A 228 -1.53 -0.24 -6.59
C LEU A 228 -0.12 -0.84 -6.61
N ASP A 229 0.45 -1.08 -5.43
CA ASP A 229 1.76 -1.71 -5.31
C ASP A 229 1.65 -3.24 -5.41
N LYS A 230 2.16 -3.81 -6.51
CA LYS A 230 2.20 -5.27 -6.71
C LYS A 230 3.16 -5.99 -5.75
N GLN A 231 4.07 -5.28 -5.08
CA GLN A 231 5.00 -5.90 -4.12
C GLN A 231 4.33 -6.26 -2.79
N ALA A 232 3.19 -5.65 -2.46
CA ALA A 232 2.41 -6.00 -1.29
C ALA A 232 1.97 -7.49 -1.25
N GLY A 233 1.98 -8.19 -2.39
CA GLY A 233 1.66 -9.62 -2.50
C GLY A 233 2.67 -10.59 -1.84
N ARG A 234 3.81 -10.11 -1.35
CA ARG A 234 4.82 -10.92 -0.65
C ARG A 234 4.72 -10.84 0.87
N LEU A 235 3.74 -10.09 1.40
CA LEU A 235 3.57 -9.95 2.84
C LEU A 235 2.99 -11.23 3.43
N THR A 236 3.60 -11.70 4.52
CA THR A 236 3.07 -12.75 5.38
C THR A 236 2.57 -12.13 6.69
N LEU A 237 1.86 -12.91 7.52
CA LEU A 237 1.38 -12.44 8.83
C LEU A 237 2.51 -11.87 9.72
N ARG A 238 3.74 -12.31 9.53
CA ARG A 238 4.94 -11.82 10.27
C ARG A 238 5.27 -10.36 9.96
N HIS A 239 4.94 -9.87 8.77
CA HIS A 239 5.25 -8.50 8.33
C HIS A 239 4.21 -7.46 8.77
N LEU A 240 3.10 -7.90 9.37
CA LEU A 240 1.99 -7.01 9.72
C LEU A 240 2.22 -6.23 11.01
N GLY A 241 3.25 -6.58 11.80
CA GLY A 241 3.57 -5.90 13.06
C GLY A 241 2.68 -6.31 14.24
N MET A 242 2.01 -7.47 14.17
CA MET A 242 1.33 -8.08 15.32
C MET A 242 2.34 -8.48 16.40
N ASN A 243 1.91 -8.49 17.67
CA ASN A 243 2.68 -9.16 18.70
C ASN A 243 2.77 -10.67 18.40
N GLU A 244 3.73 -11.32 19.00
CA GLU A 244 4.04 -12.71 18.70
C GLU A 244 2.92 -13.67 19.09
N GLN A 245 2.27 -13.42 20.20
CA GLN A 245 1.17 -14.23 20.74
C GLN A 245 -0.07 -14.16 19.80
N ASP A 246 -0.50 -12.95 19.43
CA ASP A 246 -1.65 -12.77 18.55
C ASP A 246 -1.38 -13.31 17.16
N ARG A 247 -0.17 -13.12 16.63
CA ARG A 247 0.24 -13.73 15.35
C ARG A 247 0.10 -15.25 15.38
N ASP A 248 0.66 -15.90 16.42
CA ASP A 248 0.63 -17.36 16.55
C ASP A 248 -0.79 -17.88 16.76
N HIS A 249 -1.63 -17.12 17.46
CA HIS A 249 -3.06 -17.40 17.62
C HIS A 249 -3.79 -17.32 16.29
N LEU A 250 -3.57 -16.26 15.51
CA LEU A 250 -4.16 -16.08 14.20
C LEU A 250 -3.67 -17.16 13.22
N GLU A 251 -2.37 -17.48 13.19
CA GLU A 251 -1.81 -18.54 12.36
C GLU A 251 -2.43 -19.92 12.67
N ARG A 252 -2.73 -20.20 13.93
CA ARG A 252 -3.45 -21.43 14.31
C ARG A 252 -4.91 -21.39 13.89
N ALA A 253 -5.56 -20.24 14.02
CA ALA A 253 -6.96 -20.09 13.65
C ALA A 253 -7.18 -20.25 12.14
N VAL A 254 -6.33 -19.64 11.30
CA VAL A 254 -6.43 -19.77 9.84
C VAL A 254 -6.12 -21.17 9.32
N LYS A 255 -5.44 -22.00 10.10
CA LYS A 255 -5.15 -23.41 9.73
C LYS A 255 -6.27 -24.39 10.09
N LYS A 256 -7.34 -23.93 10.76
CA LYS A 256 -8.50 -24.80 11.04
C LYS A 256 -9.18 -25.20 9.76
N PRO A 257 -9.77 -26.42 9.71
CA PRO A 257 -10.35 -26.96 8.48
C PRO A 257 -11.62 -26.21 8.04
N HIS A 258 -12.37 -25.65 8.96
CA HIS A 258 -13.61 -24.91 8.67
C HIS A 258 -13.90 -23.87 9.74
N GLY A 259 -14.80 -22.95 9.42
CA GLY A 259 -15.21 -21.84 10.27
C GLY A 259 -15.03 -20.50 9.59
N ILE A 260 -15.32 -19.41 10.31
CA ILE A 260 -15.22 -18.04 9.80
C ILE A 260 -14.18 -17.27 10.62
N ILE A 261 -13.29 -16.57 9.93
CA ILE A 261 -12.42 -15.55 10.51
C ILE A 261 -12.76 -14.22 9.86
N LEU A 262 -13.06 -13.21 10.66
CA LEU A 262 -13.38 -11.87 10.21
C LEU A 262 -12.25 -10.90 10.53
N VAL A 263 -11.95 -10.03 9.58
CA VAL A 263 -11.09 -8.86 9.81
C VAL A 263 -11.95 -7.62 9.73
N THR A 264 -11.95 -6.79 10.77
CA THR A 264 -12.79 -5.61 10.83
C THR A 264 -12.00 -4.32 11.05
N GLY A 265 -12.60 -3.19 10.73
CA GLY A 265 -12.01 -1.86 10.84
C GLY A 265 -12.51 -0.92 9.75
N PRO A 266 -12.21 0.38 9.83
CA PRO A 266 -12.58 1.36 8.82
C PRO A 266 -11.90 1.11 7.49
N THR A 267 -12.31 1.88 6.48
CA THR A 267 -11.61 1.91 5.18
C THR A 267 -10.17 2.37 5.37
N GLY A 268 -9.23 1.69 4.73
CA GLY A 268 -7.80 2.01 4.83
C GLY A 268 -7.10 1.45 6.08
N SER A 269 -7.75 0.61 6.88
CA SER A 269 -7.11 -0.04 8.04
C SER A 269 -6.21 -1.24 7.68
N GLY A 270 -6.11 -1.61 6.40
CA GLY A 270 -5.26 -2.70 5.92
C GLY A 270 -5.90 -4.09 5.95
N LYS A 271 -7.24 -4.19 6.03
CA LYS A 271 -7.98 -5.46 6.09
C LYS A 271 -7.61 -6.42 4.95
N THR A 272 -7.63 -5.94 3.71
CA THR A 272 -7.26 -6.74 2.52
C THR A 272 -5.83 -7.25 2.61
N THR A 273 -4.89 -6.42 3.07
CA THR A 273 -3.49 -6.82 3.26
C THR A 273 -3.38 -7.98 4.26
N THR A 274 -4.14 -7.92 5.36
CA THR A 274 -4.16 -8.99 6.37
C THR A 274 -4.79 -10.27 5.83
N LEU A 275 -5.91 -10.17 5.10
CA LEU A 275 -6.52 -11.34 4.46
C LEU A 275 -5.58 -11.96 3.42
N TYR A 276 -4.94 -11.15 2.59
CA TYR A 276 -3.99 -11.65 1.60
C TYR A 276 -2.76 -12.30 2.24
N ALA A 277 -2.26 -11.75 3.36
CA ALA A 277 -1.19 -12.38 4.14
C ALA A 277 -1.63 -13.73 4.74
N ALA A 278 -2.87 -13.85 5.19
CA ALA A 278 -3.44 -15.11 5.65
C ALA A 278 -3.58 -16.12 4.49
N LEU A 279 -4.09 -15.70 3.34
CA LEU A 279 -4.19 -16.55 2.13
C LEU A 279 -2.81 -17.03 1.66
N THR A 280 -1.81 -16.13 1.65
CA THR A 280 -0.43 -16.49 1.30
C THR A 280 0.15 -17.54 2.27
N THR A 281 -0.19 -17.44 3.56
CA THR A 281 0.23 -18.42 4.57
C THR A 281 -0.44 -19.80 4.36
N LEU A 282 -1.67 -19.81 3.81
CA LEU A 282 -2.44 -21.03 3.53
C LEU A 282 -2.13 -21.65 2.17
N ASN A 283 -1.52 -20.90 1.27
CA ASN A 283 -1.27 -21.30 -0.12
C ASN A 283 -0.05 -22.24 -0.22
N ASP A 284 -0.26 -23.49 0.15
CA ASP A 284 0.76 -24.55 0.17
C ASP A 284 0.66 -25.52 -1.03
N ARG A 285 -0.13 -25.16 -2.06
CA ARG A 285 -0.45 -25.95 -3.27
C ARG A 285 -1.28 -27.21 -3.03
N THR A 286 -1.66 -27.51 -1.80
CA THR A 286 -2.51 -28.67 -1.48
C THR A 286 -3.98 -28.27 -1.29
N ARG A 287 -4.26 -26.96 -1.20
CA ARG A 287 -5.58 -26.39 -0.95
C ARG A 287 -6.08 -25.62 -2.15
N ASN A 288 -7.34 -25.80 -2.47
CA ASN A 288 -8.06 -25.00 -3.43
C ASN A 288 -8.58 -23.72 -2.76
N ILE A 289 -7.93 -22.59 -3.03
CA ILE A 289 -8.22 -21.28 -2.43
C ILE A 289 -8.90 -20.41 -3.50
N LEU A 290 -10.12 -19.98 -3.21
CA LEU A 290 -10.92 -19.16 -4.13
C LEU A 290 -11.40 -17.87 -3.45
N THR A 291 -11.44 -16.76 -4.20
CA THR A 291 -11.89 -15.46 -3.67
C THR A 291 -12.96 -14.80 -4.52
N VAL A 292 -13.80 -13.96 -3.88
CA VAL A 292 -14.69 -12.99 -4.54
C VAL A 292 -14.38 -11.60 -3.99
N GLU A 293 -14.05 -10.65 -4.87
CA GLU A 293 -13.50 -9.34 -4.47
C GLU A 293 -14.12 -8.19 -5.26
N ASP A 294 -14.16 -7.00 -4.68
CA ASP A 294 -14.68 -5.79 -5.31
C ASP A 294 -13.78 -4.55 -5.04
N PRO A 295 -12.80 -4.34 -5.91
CA PRO A 295 -12.25 -5.25 -6.90
C PRO A 295 -11.03 -6.03 -6.36
N ILE A 296 -10.43 -6.92 -7.17
CA ILE A 296 -9.14 -7.55 -6.88
C ILE A 296 -8.07 -6.46 -6.77
N GLU A 297 -7.35 -6.41 -5.63
CA GLU A 297 -6.30 -5.40 -5.43
C GLU A 297 -5.03 -5.74 -6.21
N TYR A 298 -4.55 -6.98 -6.10
CA TYR A 298 -3.47 -7.55 -6.90
C TYR A 298 -3.60 -9.06 -6.98
N HIS A 299 -3.01 -9.65 -8.02
CA HIS A 299 -3.10 -11.09 -8.23
C HIS A 299 -2.15 -11.84 -7.29
N LEU A 300 -2.69 -12.91 -6.69
CA LEU A 300 -1.95 -13.88 -5.90
C LEU A 300 -1.75 -15.16 -6.71
N GLU A 301 -0.51 -15.55 -6.93
CA GLU A 301 -0.20 -16.77 -7.66
C GLU A 301 -0.75 -18.01 -6.90
N GLY A 302 -1.39 -18.91 -7.62
CA GLY A 302 -1.98 -20.14 -7.05
C GLY A 302 -3.33 -19.95 -6.36
N ILE A 303 -3.95 -18.77 -6.42
CA ILE A 303 -5.26 -18.47 -5.86
C ILE A 303 -6.23 -18.07 -6.97
N GLY A 304 -7.40 -18.70 -7.01
CA GLY A 304 -8.46 -18.38 -7.98
C GLY A 304 -9.24 -17.13 -7.53
N GLN A 305 -8.95 -15.97 -8.12
CA GLN A 305 -9.58 -14.71 -7.74
C GLN A 305 -10.68 -14.33 -8.74
N THR A 306 -11.88 -14.10 -8.22
CA THR A 306 -13.06 -13.67 -9.00
C THR A 306 -13.43 -12.24 -8.63
N GLN A 307 -13.61 -11.37 -9.61
CA GLN A 307 -14.03 -10.00 -9.37
C GLN A 307 -15.54 -9.83 -9.52
N VAL A 308 -16.15 -9.09 -8.60
CA VAL A 308 -17.52 -8.61 -8.69
C VAL A 308 -17.71 -7.80 -9.98
N ASN A 309 -18.83 -8.01 -10.67
CA ASN A 309 -19.17 -7.28 -11.89
C ASN A 309 -20.68 -7.03 -11.92
N THR A 310 -21.08 -5.85 -11.51
CA THR A 310 -22.49 -5.44 -11.43
C THR A 310 -23.18 -5.38 -12.79
N LYS A 311 -22.44 -5.18 -13.88
CA LYS A 311 -23.02 -5.13 -15.25
C LYS A 311 -23.62 -6.47 -15.70
N VAL A 312 -23.15 -7.57 -15.12
CA VAL A 312 -23.64 -8.93 -15.39
C VAL A 312 -24.22 -9.58 -14.14
N ASP A 313 -24.56 -8.76 -13.14
CA ASP A 313 -25.14 -9.19 -11.88
C ASP A 313 -24.27 -10.22 -11.11
N MET A 314 -22.95 -10.13 -11.24
CA MET A 314 -22.00 -10.89 -10.44
C MET A 314 -21.75 -10.17 -9.12
N THR A 315 -22.59 -10.44 -8.12
CA THR A 315 -22.49 -9.93 -6.73
C THR A 315 -21.59 -10.81 -5.87
N PHE A 316 -21.28 -10.37 -4.64
CA PHE A 316 -20.57 -11.19 -3.64
C PHE A 316 -21.31 -12.51 -3.36
N ALA A 317 -22.61 -12.47 -3.08
CA ALA A 317 -23.43 -13.63 -2.79
C ALA A 317 -23.47 -14.61 -3.97
N ARG A 318 -23.64 -14.08 -5.20
CA ARG A 318 -23.67 -14.91 -6.41
C ARG A 318 -22.31 -15.53 -6.73
N GLY A 319 -21.23 -14.76 -6.55
CA GLY A 319 -19.85 -15.27 -6.68
C GLY A 319 -19.54 -16.35 -5.66
N LEU A 320 -19.86 -16.13 -4.39
CA LEU A 320 -19.68 -17.11 -3.33
C LEU A 320 -20.43 -18.42 -3.61
N ARG A 321 -21.72 -18.31 -4.01
CA ARG A 321 -22.52 -19.48 -4.41
C ARG A 321 -21.90 -20.25 -5.58
N ALA A 322 -21.25 -19.57 -6.50
CA ALA A 322 -20.57 -20.22 -7.63
C ALA A 322 -19.28 -20.91 -7.18
N ILE A 323 -18.48 -20.25 -6.34
CA ILE A 323 -17.22 -20.75 -5.80
C ILE A 323 -17.44 -22.04 -4.99
N LEU A 324 -18.49 -22.11 -4.17
CA LEU A 324 -18.81 -23.31 -3.38
C LEU A 324 -19.11 -24.57 -4.20
N ARG A 325 -19.29 -24.43 -5.51
CA ARG A 325 -19.42 -25.58 -6.45
C ARG A 325 -18.12 -25.93 -7.18
N GLN A 326 -17.02 -25.27 -6.82
CA GLN A 326 -15.69 -25.46 -7.41
C GLN A 326 -14.73 -26.21 -6.47
N ASP A 327 -15.28 -26.97 -5.52
CA ASP A 327 -14.52 -27.79 -4.55
C ASP A 327 -13.44 -26.96 -3.81
N PRO A 328 -13.81 -25.84 -3.16
CA PRO A 328 -12.85 -25.02 -2.42
C PRO A 328 -12.57 -25.62 -1.03
N ASP A 329 -11.34 -25.50 -0.55
CA ASP A 329 -10.99 -25.70 0.88
C ASP A 329 -11.11 -24.39 1.65
N VAL A 330 -10.67 -23.28 1.01
CA VAL A 330 -10.65 -21.94 1.61
C VAL A 330 -11.34 -20.95 0.68
N VAL A 331 -12.25 -20.19 1.24
CA VAL A 331 -12.98 -19.15 0.52
C VAL A 331 -12.73 -17.78 1.17
N MET A 332 -12.39 -16.78 0.38
CA MET A 332 -12.33 -15.40 0.85
C MET A 332 -13.40 -14.56 0.14
N VAL A 333 -14.24 -13.90 0.93
CA VAL A 333 -15.21 -12.90 0.47
C VAL A 333 -14.68 -11.53 0.87
N GLY A 334 -14.45 -10.64 -0.10
CA GLY A 334 -13.83 -9.35 0.14
C GLY A 334 -14.48 -8.59 1.28
N GLU A 335 -15.81 -8.57 1.33
CA GLU A 335 -16.58 -8.02 2.46
C GLU A 335 -18.00 -8.59 2.53
N ILE A 336 -18.58 -8.57 3.72
CA ILE A 336 -19.98 -8.89 3.97
C ILE A 336 -20.73 -7.58 4.17
N ARG A 337 -21.63 -7.24 3.24
CA ARG A 337 -22.43 -6.00 3.27
C ARG A 337 -23.91 -6.25 3.58
N ASP A 338 -24.42 -7.43 3.27
CA ASP A 338 -25.82 -7.77 3.29
C ASP A 338 -26.06 -9.17 3.89
N GLN A 339 -27.32 -9.42 4.23
CA GLN A 339 -27.74 -10.69 4.84
C GLN A 339 -27.46 -11.87 3.93
N GLU A 340 -27.72 -11.78 2.61
CA GLU A 340 -27.53 -12.91 1.69
C GLU A 340 -26.06 -13.39 1.69
N THR A 341 -25.13 -12.43 1.64
CA THR A 341 -23.69 -12.75 1.70
C THR A 341 -23.31 -13.33 3.07
N ALA A 342 -23.86 -12.80 4.17
CA ALA A 342 -23.61 -13.30 5.53
C ALA A 342 -24.11 -14.75 5.69
N ASP A 343 -25.35 -15.03 5.28
CA ASP A 343 -25.94 -16.36 5.34
C ASP A 343 -25.13 -17.37 4.51
N MET A 344 -24.71 -16.99 3.31
CA MET A 344 -23.89 -17.84 2.44
C MET A 344 -22.49 -18.13 3.06
N ALA A 345 -21.87 -17.13 3.71
CA ALA A 345 -20.59 -17.33 4.40
C ALA A 345 -20.71 -18.30 5.59
N VAL A 346 -21.79 -18.14 6.37
CA VAL A 346 -22.11 -19.05 7.48
C VAL A 346 -22.37 -20.47 6.98
N GLN A 347 -23.19 -20.63 5.95
CA GLN A 347 -23.48 -21.94 5.35
C GLN A 347 -22.21 -22.62 4.83
N ALA A 348 -21.34 -21.86 4.14
CA ALA A 348 -20.05 -22.36 3.68
C ALA A 348 -19.21 -22.91 4.83
N SER A 349 -19.13 -22.17 5.95
CA SER A 349 -18.36 -22.61 7.12
C SER A 349 -18.92 -23.88 7.79
N LEU A 350 -20.26 -24.01 7.83
CA LEU A 350 -20.93 -25.18 8.41
C LEU A 350 -20.84 -26.41 7.51
N THR A 351 -20.64 -26.20 6.21
CA THR A 351 -20.43 -27.29 5.24
C THR A 351 -18.97 -27.70 5.07
N GLY A 352 -18.07 -27.22 5.92
CA GLY A 352 -16.69 -27.72 6.00
C GLY A 352 -15.62 -26.80 5.39
N HIS A 353 -15.95 -25.56 5.01
CA HIS A 353 -15.00 -24.64 4.39
C HIS A 353 -14.46 -23.63 5.40
N LEU A 354 -13.20 -23.23 5.26
CA LEU A 354 -12.68 -22.07 5.95
C LEU A 354 -13.06 -20.81 5.17
N VAL A 355 -13.76 -19.88 5.83
CA VAL A 355 -14.20 -18.62 5.25
C VAL A 355 -13.43 -17.47 5.88
N LEU A 356 -12.82 -16.63 5.04
CA LEU A 356 -12.17 -15.40 5.43
C LEU A 356 -12.97 -14.22 4.86
N SER A 357 -13.28 -13.19 5.67
CA SER A 357 -14.00 -12.03 5.17
C SER A 357 -13.73 -10.78 5.98
N THR A 358 -14.30 -9.64 5.52
CA THR A 358 -14.23 -8.38 6.26
C THR A 358 -15.60 -7.84 6.61
N LEU A 359 -15.62 -7.06 7.69
CA LEU A 359 -16.72 -6.20 8.10
C LEU A 359 -16.23 -4.76 8.33
N HIS A 360 -17.15 -3.83 8.43
CA HIS A 360 -16.89 -2.45 8.80
C HIS A 360 -17.45 -2.16 10.19
N THR A 361 -16.74 -2.59 11.23
CA THR A 361 -17.05 -2.28 12.64
C THR A 361 -15.81 -1.76 13.34
N ASN A 362 -15.99 -1.09 14.47
CA ASN A 362 -14.89 -0.45 15.20
C ASN A 362 -14.17 -1.41 16.16
N SER A 363 -14.85 -2.43 16.68
CA SER A 363 -14.33 -3.43 17.62
C SER A 363 -14.56 -4.85 17.10
N ALA A 364 -13.86 -5.81 17.66
CA ALA A 364 -14.03 -7.21 17.33
C ALA A 364 -15.41 -7.74 17.75
N ILE A 365 -15.91 -7.35 18.92
CA ILE A 365 -17.25 -7.75 19.39
C ILE A 365 -18.36 -7.06 18.59
N GLY A 366 -18.15 -5.80 18.18
CA GLY A 366 -19.09 -5.10 17.29
C GLY A 366 -19.34 -5.82 15.97
N ALA A 367 -18.40 -6.69 15.51
CA ALA A 367 -18.63 -7.54 14.35
C ALA A 367 -19.71 -8.60 14.61
N VAL A 368 -19.83 -9.12 15.82
CA VAL A 368 -20.91 -10.05 16.22
C VAL A 368 -22.24 -9.35 16.18
N THR A 369 -22.34 -8.19 16.83
CA THR A 369 -23.56 -7.35 16.84
C THR A 369 -23.98 -7.05 15.40
N ARG A 370 -23.01 -6.69 14.53
CA ARG A 370 -23.28 -6.39 13.13
C ARG A 370 -23.87 -7.57 12.36
N LEU A 371 -23.36 -8.79 12.57
CA LEU A 371 -23.92 -9.99 11.95
C LEU A 371 -25.35 -10.27 12.43
N VAL A 372 -25.63 -10.09 13.72
CA VAL A 372 -26.98 -10.21 14.28
C VAL A 372 -27.91 -9.18 13.66
N ASP A 373 -27.49 -7.92 13.54
CA ASP A 373 -28.26 -6.83 12.92
C ASP A 373 -28.54 -7.10 11.42
N MET A 374 -27.64 -7.82 10.75
CA MET A 374 -27.86 -8.28 9.37
C MET A 374 -28.86 -9.44 9.27
N GLY A 375 -29.34 -9.98 10.39
CA GLY A 375 -30.33 -11.07 10.43
C GLY A 375 -29.72 -12.46 10.59
N VAL A 376 -28.44 -12.59 10.83
CA VAL A 376 -27.82 -13.92 11.10
C VAL A 376 -28.20 -14.37 12.50
N GLU A 377 -28.73 -15.58 12.60
CA GLU A 377 -29.14 -16.13 13.89
C GLU A 377 -27.92 -16.40 14.82
N PRO A 378 -27.99 -16.00 16.11
CA PRO A 378 -26.88 -16.12 17.05
C PRO A 378 -26.30 -17.53 17.21
N PHE A 379 -27.13 -18.57 17.10
CA PHE A 379 -26.64 -19.95 17.18
C PHE A 379 -25.77 -20.32 15.98
N LEU A 380 -26.01 -19.75 14.81
CA LEU A 380 -25.19 -19.94 13.62
C LEU A 380 -23.83 -19.20 13.77
N ILE A 381 -23.86 -17.97 14.28
CA ILE A 381 -22.64 -17.20 14.56
C ILE A 381 -21.76 -17.94 15.57
N SER A 382 -22.35 -18.36 16.70
CA SER A 382 -21.62 -19.07 17.76
C SER A 382 -20.98 -20.37 17.31
N SER A 383 -21.60 -21.06 16.34
CA SER A 383 -21.12 -22.33 15.80
C SER A 383 -20.07 -22.17 14.70
N SER A 384 -20.12 -21.06 13.93
CA SER A 384 -19.28 -20.86 12.76
C SER A 384 -18.07 -19.95 13.02
N LEU A 385 -18.17 -18.95 13.91
CA LEU A 385 -17.15 -17.95 14.08
C LEU A 385 -15.97 -18.47 14.92
N LEU A 386 -14.76 -18.46 14.33
CA LEU A 386 -13.50 -18.84 14.97
C LEU A 386 -12.83 -17.69 15.68
N GLY A 387 -12.91 -16.50 15.09
CA GLY A 387 -12.31 -15.30 15.65
C GLY A 387 -12.58 -14.06 14.82
N VAL A 388 -12.38 -12.93 15.44
CA VAL A 388 -12.45 -11.61 14.81
C VAL A 388 -11.19 -10.84 15.14
N LEU A 389 -10.60 -10.23 14.13
CA LEU A 389 -9.44 -9.34 14.23
C LEU A 389 -9.88 -7.91 13.91
N ALA A 390 -9.99 -7.05 14.90
CA ALA A 390 -10.14 -5.63 14.66
C ALA A 390 -8.79 -4.97 14.42
N GLN A 391 -8.73 -4.02 13.51
CA GLN A 391 -7.47 -3.50 12.99
C GLN A 391 -7.54 -2.01 12.67
N ARG A 392 -6.46 -1.29 13.01
CA ARG A 392 -6.17 0.09 12.60
C ARG A 392 -4.73 0.18 12.12
N LEU A 393 -4.40 1.24 11.38
CA LEU A 393 -3.03 1.57 11.02
C LEU A 393 -2.59 2.84 11.74
N VAL A 394 -1.39 2.78 12.33
CA VAL A 394 -0.67 3.93 12.90
C VAL A 394 0.58 4.18 12.08
N ARG A 395 1.02 5.44 12.00
CA ARG A 395 2.27 5.81 11.35
C ARG A 395 3.45 5.39 12.22
N VAL A 396 4.53 4.97 11.58
CA VAL A 396 5.78 4.59 12.25
C VAL A 396 6.67 5.81 12.35
N LEU A 397 7.23 6.07 13.53
CA LEU A 397 8.19 7.14 13.76
C LEU A 397 9.39 7.01 12.83
N CYS A 398 9.84 8.10 12.26
CA CYS A 398 11.07 8.13 11.48
C CYS A 398 12.26 7.89 12.40
N ASN A 399 13.04 6.85 12.12
CA ASN A 399 14.19 6.49 12.95
C ASN A 399 15.31 7.55 12.91
N ASP A 400 15.38 8.33 11.82
CA ASP A 400 16.44 9.32 11.62
C ASP A 400 16.22 10.61 12.43
N CYS A 401 14.96 10.91 12.82
CA CYS A 401 14.65 12.16 13.49
C CYS A 401 13.79 12.05 14.75
N LYS A 402 13.37 10.85 15.15
CA LYS A 402 12.63 10.69 16.40
C LYS A 402 13.49 11.11 17.59
N ARG A 403 12.94 11.93 18.49
CA ARG A 403 13.63 12.42 19.68
C ARG A 403 13.04 11.85 20.95
N ALA A 404 13.89 11.22 21.76
CA ALA A 404 13.50 10.64 23.04
C ALA A 404 13.17 11.71 24.07
N TYR A 405 12.15 11.46 24.88
CA TYR A 405 11.80 12.23 26.06
C TYR A 405 11.23 11.30 27.14
N VAL A 406 11.19 11.77 28.39
CA VAL A 406 10.60 11.02 29.51
C VAL A 406 9.13 11.40 29.61
N ALA A 407 8.26 10.39 29.71
CA ALA A 407 6.81 10.57 29.80
C ALA A 407 6.43 11.46 31.00
N ASP A 408 5.47 12.35 30.79
CA ASP A 408 4.89 13.16 31.87
C ASP A 408 3.86 12.38 32.69
N ALA A 409 3.26 13.03 33.71
CA ALA A 409 2.31 12.38 34.61
C ALA A 409 1.03 11.89 33.91
N ALA A 410 0.52 12.67 32.92
CA ALA A 410 -0.68 12.33 32.19
C ALA A 410 -0.41 11.18 31.20
N GLU A 411 0.75 11.17 30.57
CA GLU A 411 1.20 10.09 29.69
C GLU A 411 1.46 8.80 30.48
N CYS A 412 2.05 8.90 31.66
CA CYS A 412 2.23 7.76 32.57
C CYS A 412 0.88 7.16 32.98
N GLU A 413 -0.11 7.99 33.33
CA GLU A 413 -1.47 7.53 33.65
C GLU A 413 -2.10 6.80 32.47
N LEU A 414 -2.04 7.39 31.28
CA LEU A 414 -2.56 6.79 30.04
C LEU A 414 -1.90 5.43 29.71
N LEU A 415 -0.61 5.34 29.96
CA LEU A 415 0.17 4.12 29.75
C LEU A 415 0.03 3.11 30.89
N GLY A 416 -0.60 3.45 32.03
CA GLY A 416 -0.64 2.62 33.21
C GLY A 416 0.76 2.40 33.84
N ALA A 417 1.65 3.39 33.70
CA ALA A 417 3.00 3.36 34.21
C ALA A 417 3.13 4.21 35.51
N SER A 418 4.07 3.86 36.38
CA SER A 418 4.41 4.70 37.53
C SER A 418 5.23 5.90 37.07
N LEU A 419 4.96 7.08 37.66
CA LEU A 419 5.78 8.27 37.40
C LEU A 419 7.24 8.08 37.90
N ALA A 420 7.45 7.23 38.92
CA ALA A 420 8.79 6.89 39.40
C ALA A 420 9.61 6.06 38.41
N GLU A 421 8.93 5.35 37.52
CA GLU A 421 9.50 4.54 36.42
C GLU A 421 8.94 4.99 35.07
N ALA A 422 8.89 6.32 34.87
CA ALA A 422 8.34 6.91 33.64
C ALA A 422 9.05 6.38 32.40
N PRO A 423 8.32 5.83 31.41
CA PRO A 423 8.93 5.28 30.21
C PRO A 423 9.53 6.36 29.32
N THR A 424 10.54 5.99 28.53
CA THR A 424 11.04 6.84 27.44
C THR A 424 10.11 6.74 26.24
N LEU A 425 9.59 7.87 25.81
CA LEU A 425 8.76 8.04 24.63
C LEU A 425 9.50 8.84 23.56
N TYR A 426 8.87 9.03 22.39
CA TYR A 426 9.51 9.71 21.27
C TYR A 426 8.58 10.70 20.59
N HIS A 427 9.11 11.91 20.32
CA HIS A 427 8.48 12.91 19.46
C HIS A 427 8.79 12.65 17.98
N ALA A 428 7.85 13.00 17.10
CA ALA A 428 8.02 13.02 15.67
C ALA A 428 8.49 14.44 15.24
N GLU A 429 9.80 14.66 15.09
CA GLU A 429 10.32 16.00 14.78
C GLU A 429 10.21 16.36 13.29
N GLY A 430 10.66 15.48 12.41
CA GLY A 430 10.73 15.75 10.97
C GLY A 430 12.18 15.99 10.49
N CYS A 431 12.52 15.41 9.35
CA CYS A 431 13.80 15.58 8.67
C CYS A 431 13.61 15.42 7.16
N GLU A 432 14.68 15.59 6.38
CA GLU A 432 14.66 15.40 4.93
C GLU A 432 14.21 13.98 4.54
N GLN A 433 14.64 12.94 5.27
CA GLN A 433 14.31 11.54 4.99
C GLN A 433 12.81 11.24 5.13
N CYS A 434 12.12 11.89 6.06
CA CYS A 434 10.66 11.82 6.22
C CYS A 434 9.96 13.07 5.66
N ARG A 435 10.66 13.93 4.95
CA ARG A 435 10.15 15.17 4.33
C ARG A 435 9.38 16.05 5.32
N GLY A 436 9.94 16.22 6.52
CA GLY A 436 9.37 17.04 7.58
C GLY A 436 8.19 16.42 8.33
N LEU A 437 7.75 15.20 8.00
CA LEU A 437 6.57 14.58 8.59
C LEU A 437 6.81 13.95 9.98
N GLY A 438 8.04 13.61 10.31
CA GLY A 438 8.39 12.88 11.54
C GLY A 438 8.01 11.38 11.53
N TYR A 439 7.33 10.91 10.49
CA TYR A 439 6.88 9.52 10.32
C TYR A 439 7.27 8.97 8.96
N ARG A 440 7.46 7.65 8.88
CA ARG A 440 7.76 6.94 7.64
C ARG A 440 7.16 5.53 7.66
N GLY A 441 6.17 5.30 6.82
CA GLY A 441 5.46 4.03 6.76
C GLY A 441 4.41 3.87 7.86
N ARG A 442 3.72 2.73 7.83
CA ARG A 442 2.61 2.40 8.73
C ARG A 442 2.77 0.99 9.28
N THR A 443 2.22 0.75 10.46
CA THR A 443 2.09 -0.57 11.07
C THR A 443 0.67 -0.76 11.60
N GLY A 444 0.23 -2.02 11.72
CA GLY A 444 -1.07 -2.32 12.30
C GLY A 444 -1.06 -2.25 13.82
N ILE A 445 -2.19 -1.87 14.41
CA ILE A 445 -2.55 -2.15 15.79
C ILE A 445 -3.80 -3.02 15.79
N TYR A 446 -3.88 -3.97 16.70
CA TYR A 446 -4.77 -5.10 16.60
C TYR A 446 -5.50 -5.40 17.89
N GLU A 447 -6.73 -5.90 17.75
CA GLU A 447 -7.51 -6.57 18.79
C GLU A 447 -7.94 -7.92 18.22
N LEU A 448 -7.33 -9.00 18.66
CA LEU A 448 -7.70 -10.35 18.27
C LEU A 448 -8.58 -11.00 19.33
N VAL A 449 -9.79 -11.34 18.97
CA VAL A 449 -10.72 -12.10 19.83
C VAL A 449 -10.98 -13.45 19.20
N LEU A 450 -10.43 -14.51 19.77
CA LEU A 450 -10.76 -15.90 19.44
C LEU A 450 -11.96 -16.37 20.27
N PHE A 451 -12.85 -17.11 19.62
CA PHE A 451 -14.09 -17.56 20.24
C PHE A 451 -13.85 -18.83 21.05
N ASP A 452 -13.79 -18.65 22.38
CA ASP A 452 -13.83 -19.73 23.38
C ASP A 452 -15.28 -20.17 23.65
N ASP A 453 -15.46 -21.21 24.44
CA ASP A 453 -16.78 -21.75 24.76
C ASP A 453 -17.65 -20.76 25.56
N ALA A 454 -17.04 -19.90 26.38
CA ALA A 454 -17.75 -18.89 27.13
C ALA A 454 -18.33 -17.81 26.20
N LEU A 455 -17.51 -17.28 25.28
CA LEU A 455 -17.96 -16.29 24.30
C LEU A 455 -18.99 -16.87 23.33
N ARG A 456 -18.84 -18.12 22.91
CA ARG A 456 -19.84 -18.85 22.13
C ARG A 456 -21.18 -18.92 22.84
N THR A 457 -21.17 -19.24 24.13
CA THR A 457 -22.37 -19.28 24.98
C THR A 457 -22.99 -17.89 25.10
N MET A 458 -22.20 -16.84 25.33
CA MET A 458 -22.68 -15.46 25.39
C MET A 458 -23.37 -15.03 24.10
N VAL A 459 -22.77 -15.34 22.94
CA VAL A 459 -23.39 -15.05 21.63
C VAL A 459 -24.68 -15.83 21.46
N HIS A 460 -24.67 -17.14 21.77
CA HIS A 460 -25.86 -18.00 21.66
C HIS A 460 -27.03 -17.49 22.50
N THR A 461 -26.76 -17.06 23.72
CA THR A 461 -27.76 -16.56 24.69
C THR A 461 -28.10 -15.08 24.50
N ARG A 462 -27.54 -14.42 23.46
CA ARG A 462 -27.73 -12.98 23.19
C ARG A 462 -27.32 -12.10 24.38
N ALA A 463 -26.19 -12.39 25.00
CA ALA A 463 -25.62 -11.55 26.06
C ALA A 463 -25.37 -10.13 25.55
N SER A 464 -25.29 -9.16 26.45
CA SER A 464 -25.03 -7.77 26.08
C SER A 464 -23.63 -7.62 25.45
N GLU A 465 -23.48 -6.66 24.54
CA GLU A 465 -22.17 -6.34 23.95
C GLU A 465 -21.13 -6.01 25.02
N GLN A 466 -21.55 -5.31 26.10
CA GLN A 466 -20.66 -4.98 27.22
C GLN A 466 -20.16 -6.21 27.99
N ASP A 467 -20.99 -7.24 28.15
CA ASP A 467 -20.57 -8.49 28.80
C ASP A 467 -19.58 -9.24 27.93
N MET A 468 -19.83 -9.32 26.62
CA MET A 468 -18.91 -9.91 25.66
C MET A 468 -17.59 -9.14 25.58
N LEU A 469 -17.62 -7.80 25.61
CA LEU A 469 -16.41 -6.96 25.66
C LEU A 469 -15.60 -7.21 26.94
N ARG A 470 -16.26 -7.30 28.10
CA ARG A 470 -15.56 -7.63 29.37
C ARG A 470 -14.85 -8.97 29.28
N HIS A 471 -15.51 -9.96 28.71
CA HIS A 471 -14.89 -11.27 28.50
C HIS A 471 -13.73 -11.20 27.49
N ALA A 472 -13.91 -10.48 26.40
CA ALA A 472 -12.86 -10.29 25.41
C ALA A 472 -11.58 -9.64 25.99
N ARG A 473 -11.72 -8.73 26.97
CA ARG A 473 -10.56 -8.13 27.68
C ARG A 473 -9.80 -9.14 28.55
N VAL A 474 -10.43 -10.24 28.95
CA VAL A 474 -9.73 -11.34 29.63
C VAL A 474 -8.91 -12.17 28.61
N LEU A 475 -9.37 -12.26 27.38
CA LEU A 475 -8.70 -13.02 26.31
C LEU A 475 -7.51 -12.31 25.68
N GLY A 476 -7.57 -10.97 25.61
CA GLY A 476 -6.51 -10.19 24.96
C GLY A 476 -6.69 -8.68 25.09
N PRO A 477 -5.67 -7.92 24.67
CA PRO A 477 -5.69 -6.46 24.74
C PRO A 477 -6.71 -5.87 23.75
N SER A 478 -7.21 -4.68 24.11
CA SER A 478 -7.93 -3.81 23.17
C SER A 478 -7.00 -3.27 22.10
N ILE A 479 -7.58 -2.76 21.02
CA ILE A 479 -6.81 -2.12 19.94
C ILE A 479 -6.00 -0.92 20.45
N ARG A 480 -6.54 -0.17 21.45
CA ARG A 480 -5.82 0.93 22.11
C ARG A 480 -4.64 0.44 22.94
N GLU A 481 -4.81 -0.62 23.73
CA GLU A 481 -3.74 -1.20 24.54
C GLU A 481 -2.59 -1.73 23.67
N ASP A 482 -2.88 -2.38 22.53
CA ASP A 482 -1.86 -2.78 21.56
C ASP A 482 -1.14 -1.55 20.94
N GLY A 483 -1.89 -0.47 20.67
CA GLY A 483 -1.32 0.80 20.25
C GLY A 483 -0.38 1.39 21.28
N LEU A 484 -0.79 1.45 22.55
CA LEU A 484 0.03 1.96 23.66
C LEU A 484 1.27 1.09 23.91
N ARG A 485 1.18 -0.22 23.68
CA ARG A 485 2.37 -1.10 23.69
C ARG A 485 3.39 -0.63 22.65
N LYS A 486 2.95 -0.34 21.41
CA LYS A 486 3.84 0.18 20.35
C LYS A 486 4.41 1.56 20.67
N VAL A 487 3.70 2.39 21.41
CA VAL A 487 4.25 3.66 21.91
C VAL A 487 5.42 3.40 22.88
N ARG A 488 5.28 2.48 23.83
CA ARG A 488 6.36 2.08 24.73
C ARG A 488 7.58 1.50 24.01
N GLU A 489 7.34 0.79 22.90
CA GLU A 489 8.40 0.25 22.03
C GLU A 489 9.07 1.32 21.14
N GLY A 490 8.62 2.57 21.19
CA GLY A 490 9.15 3.67 20.36
C GLY A 490 8.88 3.52 18.87
N VAL A 491 7.79 2.81 18.51
CA VAL A 491 7.35 2.58 17.12
C VAL A 491 6.47 3.73 16.64
N THR A 492 5.62 4.27 17.50
CA THR A 492 4.67 5.36 17.18
C THR A 492 4.52 6.31 18.34
N THR A 493 3.66 7.33 18.24
CA THR A 493 3.37 8.29 19.31
C THR A 493 2.00 8.07 19.93
N ILE A 494 1.78 8.63 21.12
CA ILE A 494 0.48 8.61 21.80
C ILE A 494 -0.59 9.28 20.95
N GLU A 495 -0.29 10.45 20.37
CA GLU A 495 -1.23 11.22 19.55
C GLU A 495 -1.72 10.41 18.34
N GLU A 496 -0.82 9.63 17.74
CA GLU A 496 -1.16 8.80 16.60
C GLU A 496 -2.09 7.64 16.99
N VAL A 497 -1.86 7.01 18.14
CA VAL A 497 -2.75 5.97 18.67
C VAL A 497 -4.11 6.56 19.01
N LEU A 498 -4.14 7.68 19.75
CA LEU A 498 -5.39 8.35 20.11
C LEU A 498 -6.16 8.83 18.89
N ARG A 499 -5.48 9.30 17.83
CA ARG A 499 -6.11 9.74 16.58
C ARG A 499 -6.95 8.63 15.94
N VAL A 500 -6.52 7.39 16.00
CA VAL A 500 -7.20 6.25 15.36
C VAL A 500 -8.12 5.46 16.30
N THR A 501 -8.04 5.71 17.63
CA THR A 501 -8.84 5.00 18.65
C THR A 501 -9.78 5.93 19.45
N ARG A 502 -10.08 7.15 18.95
CA ARG A 502 -10.90 8.16 19.66
C ARG A 502 -12.38 7.78 19.83
N GLU A 503 -12.86 6.78 19.12
CA GLU A 503 -14.27 6.35 19.13
C GLU A 503 -14.54 5.16 20.05
N GLU A 504 -13.56 4.80 20.89
CA GLU A 504 -13.69 3.70 21.87
C GLU A 504 -14.00 4.21 23.27
#